data_150513cd29067b768c42d1a203716f25
#
_entry.id   150513cd29067b768c42d1a203716f25
#
_cell.length_a   1.000
_cell.length_b   1.000
_cell.length_c   1.000
_cell.angle_alpha   90.00
_cell.angle_beta   90.00
_cell.angle_gamma   90.00
#
_symmetry.space_group_name_H-M   'P 1'
#
loop_
_entity.id
_entity.type
_entity.pdbx_description
1 polymer ?
#
loop_
_entity_poly.entity_id
_entity_poly.type
_entity_poly.pdbx_seq_one_letter_code
_entity_poly.pdbx_strand_id
1 'polypeptide(L)'
;QVSAGGIGSVDPGVSDVPTWQIGDKWIYAGSFDPTILVQEAGVSAVVGKINGDATTTVESITEMMVANVSTMVYQTSSRANFDKGGVALDGYTGNLYIEYQVDEVVRVSDLATISSDLSLNVIYVPYGISSLTQDIADITISNSYDPANEGYDFPLRNGETWNTSYYSSTSWSGASDYITPFPPPTSGHNFTNWEVTDIGKPENRLGEQIGYGGCNASYELTSYDENGTETAFEWFCPEVANY
;
A
#
# COMPACT_ATOMS: atom_id res chain seq x y z
N GLN A 1 9.78 14.02 12.27
CA GLN A 1 9.54 14.21 13.70
C GLN A 1 8.13 13.68 13.97
N VAL A 2 8.06 12.44 14.44
CA VAL A 2 6.79 11.80 14.81
C VAL A 2 6.30 12.47 16.09
N SER A 3 5.14 13.11 16.05
CA SER A 3 4.45 13.62 17.24
C SER A 3 3.62 12.46 17.81
N ALA A 4 4.05 11.87 18.91
CA ALA A 4 3.31 10.83 19.59
C ALA A 4 2.06 11.42 20.27
N GLY A 5 0.89 11.15 19.70
CA GLY A 5 -0.41 11.33 20.38
C GLY A 5 -0.49 10.35 21.56
N GLY A 6 -1.13 10.79 22.65
CA GLY A 6 -1.11 10.19 23.96
C GLY A 6 -1.28 8.70 24.04
N ILE A 7 -0.31 8.06 24.70
CA ILE A 7 -0.23 6.62 24.97
C ILE A 7 -1.24 6.29 26.07
N GLY A 8 -2.35 5.61 25.73
CA GLY A 8 -3.07 4.78 26.68
C GLY A 8 -2.13 3.67 27.17
N SER A 9 -2.21 3.25 28.43
CA SER A 9 -1.41 2.18 28.98
C SER A 9 -1.65 0.90 28.18
N VAL A 10 -0.70 0.54 27.33
CA VAL A 10 -0.74 -0.70 26.55
C VAL A 10 -0.54 -1.86 27.53
N ASP A 11 -1.53 -2.71 27.67
CA ASP A 11 -1.33 -4.04 28.26
C ASP A 11 -0.40 -4.79 27.29
N PRO A 12 0.80 -5.25 27.72
CA PRO A 12 1.72 -5.93 26.83
C PRO A 12 1.10 -7.26 26.38
N GLY A 13 0.40 -7.26 25.28
CA GLY A 13 -0.31 -8.43 24.73
C GLY A 13 -1.64 -8.12 24.07
N VAL A 14 -2.11 -6.87 24.13
CA VAL A 14 -3.35 -6.43 23.44
C VAL A 14 -3.11 -5.06 22.81
N SER A 15 -3.37 -4.92 21.50
CA SER A 15 -3.34 -3.64 20.81
C SER A 15 -4.72 -3.31 20.28
N ASP A 16 -5.24 -2.16 20.70
CA ASP A 16 -6.53 -1.62 20.26
C ASP A 16 -6.36 -0.78 18.98
N VAL A 17 -7.48 -0.42 18.35
CA VAL A 17 -7.51 0.43 17.16
C VAL A 17 -6.80 1.76 17.46
N PRO A 18 -5.78 2.14 16.67
CA PRO A 18 -5.13 3.42 16.85
C PRO A 18 -6.05 4.57 16.44
N THR A 19 -5.90 5.70 17.08
CA THR A 19 -6.60 6.92 16.69
C THR A 19 -5.63 7.83 15.93
N TRP A 20 -5.89 8.02 14.63
CA TRP A 20 -5.12 8.94 13.79
C TRP A 20 -5.67 10.37 13.89
N GLN A 21 -4.81 11.33 13.66
CA GLN A 21 -5.15 12.75 13.62
C GLN A 21 -4.85 13.33 12.23
N ILE A 22 -5.58 14.35 11.84
CA ILE A 22 -5.31 15.08 10.59
C ILE A 22 -3.88 15.61 10.64
N GLY A 23 -3.10 15.29 9.62
CA GLY A 23 -1.69 15.65 9.49
C GLY A 23 -0.69 14.64 10.05
N ASP A 24 -1.16 13.53 10.66
CA ASP A 24 -0.28 12.40 10.97
C ASP A 24 0.39 11.89 9.70
N LYS A 25 1.68 11.53 9.81
CA LYS A 25 2.49 11.13 8.68
C LYS A 25 3.39 9.95 8.99
N TRP A 26 3.44 9.01 8.05
CA TRP A 26 4.38 7.89 8.06
C TRP A 26 5.26 7.95 6.82
N ILE A 27 6.55 7.72 6.99
CA ILE A 27 7.52 7.70 5.89
C ILE A 27 8.09 6.29 5.82
N TYR A 28 7.91 5.66 4.67
CA TYR A 28 8.37 4.31 4.37
C TYR A 28 9.51 4.38 3.36
N ALA A 29 10.67 3.83 3.72
CA ALA A 29 11.74 3.60 2.77
C ALA A 29 11.58 2.23 2.14
N GLY A 30 11.70 2.14 0.83
CA GLY A 30 11.50 0.90 0.12
C GLY A 30 12.35 0.76 -1.13
N SER A 31 12.33 -0.43 -1.69
CA SER A 31 12.94 -0.70 -2.98
C SER A 31 12.17 -1.79 -3.72
N PHE A 32 12.06 -1.64 -5.03
CA PHE A 32 11.46 -2.64 -5.90
C PHE A 32 12.17 -2.69 -7.25
N ASP A 33 12.04 -3.80 -7.94
CA ASP A 33 12.52 -3.94 -9.34
C ASP A 33 11.31 -4.07 -10.27
N PRO A 34 10.96 -3.02 -11.01
CA PRO A 34 9.80 -3.04 -11.90
C PRO A 34 10.07 -3.78 -13.22
N THR A 35 11.26 -4.32 -13.44
CA THR A 35 11.65 -4.94 -14.73
C THR A 35 10.63 -5.98 -15.20
N ILE A 36 10.18 -6.87 -14.31
CA ILE A 36 9.21 -7.90 -14.65
C ILE A 36 7.86 -7.28 -15.04
N LEU A 37 7.36 -6.31 -14.27
CA LEU A 37 6.09 -5.64 -14.56
C LEU A 37 6.13 -4.92 -15.91
N VAL A 38 7.24 -4.25 -16.20
CA VAL A 38 7.46 -3.54 -17.47
C VAL A 38 7.49 -4.52 -18.64
N GLN A 39 8.14 -5.68 -18.47
CA GLN A 39 8.21 -6.73 -19.50
C GLN A 39 6.85 -7.42 -19.72
N GLU A 40 6.08 -7.68 -18.66
CA GLU A 40 4.72 -8.22 -18.75
C GLU A 40 3.76 -7.25 -19.46
N ALA A 41 4.00 -5.95 -19.31
CA ALA A 41 3.31 -4.91 -20.08
C ALA A 41 3.73 -4.83 -21.56
N GLY A 42 4.65 -5.74 -22.02
CA GLY A 42 5.12 -5.80 -23.40
C GLY A 42 6.25 -4.81 -23.73
N VAL A 43 6.80 -4.13 -22.74
CA VAL A 43 7.90 -3.17 -22.91
C VAL A 43 9.24 -3.88 -22.81
N SER A 44 10.06 -3.82 -23.85
CA SER A 44 11.41 -4.40 -23.85
C SER A 44 12.39 -3.48 -23.12
N ALA A 45 12.30 -3.41 -21.80
CA ALA A 45 13.19 -2.60 -20.96
C ALA A 45 13.74 -3.41 -19.79
N VAL A 46 14.91 -3.04 -19.30
CA VAL A 46 15.48 -3.48 -18.04
C VAL A 46 15.68 -2.25 -17.18
N VAL A 47 14.88 -2.12 -16.14
CA VAL A 47 14.89 -0.95 -15.24
C VAL A 47 15.84 -1.18 -14.07
N GLY A 48 15.83 -2.40 -13.51
CA GLY A 48 16.58 -2.75 -12.32
C GLY A 48 15.99 -2.12 -11.05
N LYS A 49 16.67 -2.34 -9.94
CA LYS A 49 16.22 -1.91 -8.60
C LYS A 49 16.10 -0.39 -8.51
N ILE A 50 14.95 0.09 -8.06
CA ILE A 50 14.65 1.49 -7.72
C ILE A 50 14.51 1.57 -6.20
N ASN A 51 15.07 2.62 -5.60
CA ASN A 51 14.89 2.93 -4.18
C ASN A 51 14.13 4.25 -4.06
N GLY A 52 13.33 4.39 -3.02
CA GLY A 52 12.63 5.63 -2.74
C GLY A 52 11.88 5.60 -1.42
N ASP A 53 11.31 6.75 -1.09
CA ASP A 53 10.50 6.93 0.10
C ASP A 53 9.06 7.24 -0.32
N ALA A 54 8.11 6.59 0.34
CA ALA A 54 6.70 6.93 0.27
C ALA A 54 6.27 7.63 1.56
N THR A 55 5.42 8.64 1.44
CA THR A 55 4.85 9.35 2.58
C THR A 55 3.35 9.17 2.57
N THR A 56 2.81 8.57 3.62
CA THR A 56 1.37 8.51 3.88
C THR A 56 0.98 9.61 4.84
N THR A 57 -0.11 10.32 4.54
CA THR A 57 -0.64 11.42 5.37
C THR A 57 -2.14 11.20 5.60
N VAL A 58 -2.61 11.46 6.82
CA VAL A 58 -4.04 11.59 7.11
C VAL A 58 -4.50 12.98 6.70
N GLU A 59 -5.25 13.08 5.61
CA GLU A 59 -5.67 14.35 5.01
C GLU A 59 -6.95 14.90 5.67
N SER A 60 -7.89 14.03 6.01
CA SER A 60 -9.15 14.42 6.65
C SER A 60 -9.80 13.31 7.47
N ILE A 61 -10.71 13.70 8.35
CA ILE A 61 -11.60 12.80 9.09
C ILE A 61 -13.02 13.29 8.80
N THR A 62 -13.83 12.46 8.15
CA THR A 62 -15.17 12.85 7.69
C THR A 62 -16.20 11.76 7.96
N GLU A 63 -17.46 12.13 7.91
CA GLU A 63 -18.58 11.20 7.97
C GLU A 63 -19.09 10.95 6.55
N MET A 64 -19.29 9.68 6.20
CA MET A 64 -19.87 9.29 4.92
C MET A 64 -20.83 8.11 5.06
N MET A 65 -21.67 7.90 4.04
CA MET A 65 -22.58 6.74 4.00
C MET A 65 -21.86 5.55 3.39
N VAL A 66 -21.69 4.47 4.16
CA VAL A 66 -21.15 3.18 3.72
C VAL A 66 -22.23 2.13 3.92
N ALA A 67 -22.66 1.46 2.86
CA ALA A 67 -23.74 0.48 2.89
C ALA A 67 -25.01 0.97 3.63
N ASN A 68 -25.39 2.24 3.44
CA ASN A 68 -26.49 2.96 4.11
C ASN A 68 -26.30 3.17 5.62
N VAL A 69 -25.10 3.05 6.14
CA VAL A 69 -24.75 3.36 7.53
C VAL A 69 -23.84 4.60 7.55
N SER A 70 -24.15 5.57 8.43
CA SER A 70 -23.26 6.71 8.66
C SER A 70 -21.99 6.25 9.36
N THR A 71 -20.85 6.47 8.73
CA THR A 71 -19.56 5.90 9.13
C THR A 71 -18.50 6.99 9.14
N MET A 72 -17.74 7.08 10.24
CA MET A 72 -16.57 7.95 10.30
C MET A 72 -15.41 7.30 9.56
N VAL A 73 -14.74 8.07 8.72
CA VAL A 73 -13.61 7.59 7.91
C VAL A 73 -12.43 8.55 7.96
N TYR A 74 -11.25 7.98 7.88
CA TYR A 74 -10.02 8.67 7.50
C TYR A 74 -9.91 8.70 5.98
N GLN A 75 -9.51 9.84 5.43
CA GLN A 75 -8.99 9.91 4.07
C GLN A 75 -7.48 10.05 4.16
N THR A 76 -6.76 9.09 3.61
CA THR A 76 -5.30 9.07 3.60
C THR A 76 -4.78 9.24 2.18
N SER A 77 -3.60 9.84 2.03
CA SER A 77 -2.90 9.96 0.77
C SER A 77 -1.45 9.50 0.95
N SER A 78 -1.06 8.49 0.19
CA SER A 78 0.31 7.99 0.11
C SER A 78 0.94 8.48 -1.18
N ARG A 79 2.11 9.12 -1.11
CA ARG A 79 2.80 9.66 -2.27
C ARG A 79 4.25 9.24 -2.28
N ALA A 80 4.74 8.87 -3.47
CA ALA A 80 6.14 8.59 -3.70
C ALA A 80 6.57 9.09 -5.08
N ASN A 81 7.83 9.54 -5.16
CA ASN A 81 8.47 9.90 -6.41
C ASN A 81 9.75 9.08 -6.52
N PHE A 82 9.88 8.36 -7.62
CA PHE A 82 11.05 7.55 -7.90
C PHE A 82 11.70 8.01 -9.20
N ASP A 83 13.03 7.99 -9.24
CA ASP A 83 13.78 8.21 -10.46
C ASP A 83 14.85 7.15 -10.66
N LYS A 84 15.11 6.80 -11.90
CA LYS A 84 16.13 5.85 -12.29
C LYS A 84 16.85 6.31 -13.54
N GLY A 85 18.14 6.58 -13.41
CA GLY A 85 19.03 6.86 -14.54
C GLY A 85 19.55 5.58 -15.20
N GLY A 86 19.92 5.71 -16.48
CA GLY A 86 20.53 4.62 -17.24
C GLY A 86 19.55 3.53 -17.72
N VAL A 87 18.26 3.81 -17.70
CA VAL A 87 17.24 2.89 -18.24
C VAL A 87 17.32 2.87 -19.77
N ALA A 88 17.37 1.68 -20.34
CA ALA A 88 17.33 1.49 -21.79
C ALA A 88 15.91 1.19 -22.23
N LEU A 89 15.35 2.03 -23.12
CA LEU A 89 14.01 1.89 -23.69
C LEU A 89 14.09 2.22 -25.19
N ASP A 90 13.56 1.36 -26.04
CA ASP A 90 13.50 1.55 -27.51
C ASP A 90 14.82 1.93 -28.17
N GLY A 91 15.93 1.39 -27.63
CA GLY A 91 17.28 1.65 -28.14
C GLY A 91 17.94 2.97 -27.63
N TYR A 92 17.26 3.73 -26.80
CA TYR A 92 17.79 4.93 -26.15
C TYR A 92 18.08 4.64 -24.67
N THR A 93 19.09 5.33 -24.13
CA THR A 93 19.34 5.36 -22.68
C THR A 93 18.87 6.68 -22.12
N GLY A 94 18.20 6.65 -20.96
CA GLY A 94 17.60 7.84 -20.37
C GLY A 94 17.28 7.70 -18.89
N ASN A 95 16.51 8.65 -18.40
CA ASN A 95 15.94 8.64 -17.05
C ASN A 95 14.48 8.22 -17.10
N LEU A 96 14.09 7.36 -16.16
CA LEU A 96 12.72 7.00 -15.86
C LEU A 96 12.30 7.76 -14.59
N TYR A 97 11.16 8.42 -14.64
CA TYR A 97 10.50 9.08 -13.52
C TYR A 97 9.16 8.39 -13.26
N ILE A 98 8.90 8.07 -12.00
CA ILE A 98 7.66 7.41 -11.58
C ILE A 98 7.07 8.23 -10.45
N GLU A 99 5.90 8.79 -10.66
CA GLU A 99 5.07 9.40 -9.64
C GLU A 99 3.96 8.43 -9.27
N TYR A 100 3.83 8.16 -7.99
CA TYR A 100 2.88 7.22 -7.42
C TYR A 100 2.07 7.93 -6.34
N GLN A 101 0.75 7.79 -6.41
CA GLN A 101 -0.16 8.26 -5.38
C GLN A 101 -1.23 7.22 -5.11
N VAL A 102 -1.51 6.95 -3.84
CA VAL A 102 -2.67 6.16 -3.41
C VAL A 102 -3.50 7.00 -2.45
N ASP A 103 -4.75 7.22 -2.80
CA ASP A 103 -5.73 7.83 -1.92
C ASP A 103 -6.69 6.75 -1.41
N GLU A 104 -6.82 6.63 -0.09
CA GLU A 104 -7.64 5.60 0.54
C GLU A 104 -8.69 6.20 1.45
N VAL A 105 -9.83 5.51 1.49
CA VAL A 105 -10.89 5.74 2.47
C VAL A 105 -10.89 4.59 3.45
N VAL A 106 -10.55 4.89 4.71
CA VAL A 106 -10.32 3.90 5.77
C VAL A 106 -11.31 4.14 6.91
N ARG A 107 -11.99 3.10 7.38
CA ARG A 107 -12.96 3.20 8.47
C ARG A 107 -12.25 3.46 9.82
N VAL A 108 -12.75 4.44 10.58
CA VAL A 108 -12.12 4.83 11.86
C VAL A 108 -12.21 3.74 12.93
N SER A 109 -13.27 2.93 12.93
CA SER A 109 -13.54 1.96 13.99
C SER A 109 -12.60 0.77 14.02
N ASP A 110 -11.96 0.42 12.89
CA ASP A 110 -11.22 -0.84 12.72
C ASP A 110 -10.15 -0.80 11.63
N LEU A 111 -9.92 0.36 11.02
CA LEU A 111 -8.99 0.59 9.91
C LEU A 111 -9.33 -0.21 8.63
N ALA A 112 -10.56 -0.70 8.48
CA ALA A 112 -10.95 -1.39 7.26
C ALA A 112 -10.97 -0.44 6.06
N THR A 113 -10.33 -0.83 4.96
CA THR A 113 -10.31 -0.06 3.71
C THR A 113 -11.63 -0.20 2.96
N ILE A 114 -12.27 0.92 2.67
CA ILE A 114 -13.54 0.98 1.92
C ILE A 114 -13.28 1.11 0.42
N SER A 115 -12.30 1.96 0.06
CA SER A 115 -11.89 2.17 -1.33
C SER A 115 -10.45 2.68 -1.40
N SER A 116 -9.82 2.48 -2.55
CA SER A 116 -8.52 3.05 -2.87
C SER A 116 -8.45 3.47 -4.34
N ASP A 117 -7.85 4.63 -4.59
CA ASP A 117 -7.51 5.12 -5.93
C ASP A 117 -5.99 5.19 -6.04
N LEU A 118 -5.41 4.36 -6.89
CA LEU A 118 -3.99 4.39 -7.25
C LEU A 118 -3.81 5.19 -8.53
N SER A 119 -3.03 6.25 -8.47
CA SER A 119 -2.57 7.01 -9.65
C SER A 119 -1.07 6.74 -9.88
N LEU A 120 -0.72 6.41 -11.09
CA LEU A 120 0.65 6.12 -11.53
C LEU A 120 0.95 6.93 -12.79
N ASN A 121 1.94 7.83 -12.69
CA ASN A 121 2.48 8.54 -13.85
C ASN A 121 3.93 8.09 -14.09
N VAL A 122 4.24 7.69 -15.33
CA VAL A 122 5.56 7.17 -15.72
C VAL A 122 6.05 7.93 -16.94
N ILE A 123 7.15 8.66 -16.77
CA ILE A 123 7.76 9.48 -17.82
C ILE A 123 9.18 8.99 -18.09
N TYR A 124 9.53 8.82 -19.35
CA TYR A 124 10.88 8.49 -19.81
C TYR A 124 11.50 9.67 -20.58
N VAL A 125 12.73 10.04 -20.20
CA VAL A 125 13.47 11.13 -20.83
C VAL A 125 14.81 10.61 -21.36
N PRO A 126 14.96 10.41 -22.70
CA PRO A 126 16.22 10.00 -23.30
C PRO A 126 17.35 11.03 -23.08
N TYR A 127 18.58 10.55 -22.88
CA TYR A 127 19.74 11.44 -22.71
C TYR A 127 20.02 12.22 -24.00
N GLY A 128 20.22 13.54 -23.83
CA GLY A 128 20.62 14.44 -24.92
C GLY A 128 19.52 14.74 -25.95
N ILE A 129 18.33 14.19 -25.82
CA ILE A 129 17.21 14.37 -26.78
C ILE A 129 15.91 14.59 -25.99
N SER A 130 15.80 15.71 -25.25
CA SER A 130 14.59 16.01 -24.46
C SER A 130 13.30 16.14 -25.28
N SER A 131 13.40 16.37 -26.60
CA SER A 131 12.25 16.38 -27.51
C SER A 131 11.64 15.00 -27.73
N LEU A 132 12.28 13.93 -27.28
CA LEU A 132 11.77 12.54 -27.30
C LEU A 132 11.32 12.09 -25.91
N THR A 133 10.94 13.00 -25.02
CA THR A 133 10.25 12.63 -23.77
C THR A 133 9.00 11.84 -24.10
N GLN A 134 8.82 10.71 -23.43
CA GLN A 134 7.67 9.81 -23.61
C GLN A 134 6.89 9.75 -22.30
N ASP A 135 5.60 10.00 -22.36
CA ASP A 135 4.64 9.67 -21.32
C ASP A 135 4.29 8.19 -21.49
N ILE A 136 4.95 7.32 -20.72
CA ILE A 136 4.78 5.87 -20.84
C ILE A 136 3.42 5.45 -20.31
N ALA A 137 3.00 6.03 -19.20
CA ALA A 137 1.72 5.72 -18.57
C ALA A 137 1.25 6.88 -17.69
N ASP A 138 -0.02 7.17 -17.79
CA ASP A 138 -0.82 7.98 -16.85
C ASP A 138 -2.08 7.17 -16.55
N ILE A 139 -2.05 6.43 -15.44
CA ILE A 139 -3.04 5.38 -15.14
C ILE A 139 -3.65 5.65 -13.77
N THR A 140 -4.97 5.53 -13.69
CA THR A 140 -5.68 5.45 -12.41
C THR A 140 -6.34 4.08 -12.30
N ILE A 141 -6.15 3.42 -11.15
CA ILE A 141 -6.79 2.16 -10.78
C ILE A 141 -7.64 2.43 -9.56
N SER A 142 -8.97 2.33 -9.73
CA SER A 142 -9.92 2.51 -8.64
C SER A 142 -10.41 1.17 -8.12
N ASN A 143 -10.31 0.97 -6.81
CA ASN A 143 -10.80 -0.21 -6.12
C ASN A 143 -11.87 0.18 -5.11
N SER A 144 -12.90 -0.65 -4.98
CA SER A 144 -13.89 -0.57 -3.91
C SER A 144 -14.15 -1.95 -3.32
N TYR A 145 -14.49 -1.98 -2.03
CA TYR A 145 -14.64 -3.22 -1.26
C TYR A 145 -16.00 -3.26 -0.58
N ASP A 146 -16.71 -4.39 -0.67
CA ASP A 146 -18.02 -4.61 -0.05
C ASP A 146 -18.14 -6.03 0.54
N PRO A 147 -18.23 -6.19 1.87
CA PRO A 147 -17.96 -5.15 2.89
C PRO A 147 -16.54 -4.58 2.79
N ALA A 148 -16.23 -3.54 3.57
CA ALA A 148 -14.88 -2.98 3.64
C ALA A 148 -13.83 -4.08 3.93
N ASN A 149 -12.65 -3.96 3.30
CA ASN A 149 -11.54 -4.91 3.50
C ASN A 149 -10.91 -4.70 4.88
N GLU A 150 -11.12 -5.64 5.76
CA GLU A 150 -10.72 -5.62 7.16
C GLU A 150 -9.40 -6.40 7.35
N GLY A 151 -8.28 -5.68 7.21
CA GLY A 151 -6.95 -6.25 7.40
C GLY A 151 -6.60 -6.56 8.87
N TYR A 152 -7.35 -5.98 9.82
CA TYR A 152 -7.09 -6.11 11.26
C TYR A 152 -8.37 -6.48 12.00
N ASP A 153 -8.28 -7.42 12.95
CA ASP A 153 -9.36 -7.73 13.92
C ASP A 153 -8.96 -7.19 15.30
N PHE A 154 -9.15 -5.88 15.48
CA PHE A 154 -8.83 -5.25 16.76
C PHE A 154 -9.82 -5.64 17.87
N PRO A 155 -9.33 -5.83 19.12
CA PRO A 155 -7.95 -5.64 19.59
C PRO A 155 -7.04 -6.83 19.24
N LEU A 156 -5.85 -6.56 18.64
CA LEU A 156 -4.89 -7.59 18.25
C LEU A 156 -4.31 -8.32 19.46
N ARG A 157 -4.20 -9.65 19.39
CA ARG A 157 -3.61 -10.52 20.42
C ARG A 157 -2.79 -11.62 19.79
N ASN A 158 -1.74 -12.05 20.47
CA ASN A 158 -0.92 -13.16 20.00
C ASN A 158 -1.72 -14.45 19.83
N GLY A 159 -1.58 -15.12 18.70
CA GLY A 159 -2.29 -16.33 18.33
C GLY A 159 -3.75 -16.12 17.95
N GLU A 160 -4.20 -14.87 17.79
CA GLU A 160 -5.54 -14.57 17.29
C GLU A 160 -5.63 -14.88 15.80
N THR A 161 -6.79 -15.40 15.38
CA THR A 161 -7.05 -15.75 13.99
C THR A 161 -8.40 -15.21 13.57
N TRP A 162 -8.48 -14.64 12.36
CA TRP A 162 -9.75 -14.22 11.75
C TRP A 162 -9.73 -14.47 10.25
N ASN A 163 -10.85 -14.24 9.62
CA ASN A 163 -10.94 -14.28 8.17
C ASN A 163 -11.64 -13.03 7.64
N THR A 164 -11.18 -12.58 6.49
CA THR A 164 -11.81 -11.50 5.74
C THR A 164 -12.45 -12.07 4.49
N SER A 165 -13.65 -11.59 4.18
CA SER A 165 -14.42 -12.02 3.03
C SER A 165 -15.16 -10.83 2.46
N TYR A 166 -14.79 -10.39 1.26
CA TYR A 166 -15.36 -9.22 0.61
C TYR A 166 -15.39 -9.37 -0.91
N TYR A 167 -16.23 -8.59 -1.56
CA TYR A 167 -16.19 -8.38 -2.99
C TYR A 167 -15.37 -7.15 -3.30
N SER A 168 -14.39 -7.29 -4.21
CA SER A 168 -13.68 -6.14 -4.77
C SER A 168 -14.21 -5.83 -6.16
N SER A 169 -14.25 -4.54 -6.49
CA SER A 169 -14.46 -4.05 -7.85
C SER A 169 -13.28 -3.17 -8.22
N THR A 170 -12.65 -3.49 -9.35
CA THR A 170 -11.49 -2.78 -9.86
C THR A 170 -11.80 -2.20 -11.24
N SER A 171 -11.49 -0.93 -11.45
CA SER A 171 -11.59 -0.27 -12.75
C SER A 171 -10.31 0.48 -13.08
N TRP A 172 -10.04 0.61 -14.38
CA TRP A 172 -8.85 1.23 -14.94
C TRP A 172 -9.26 2.41 -15.81
N SER A 173 -8.52 3.51 -15.72
CA SER A 173 -8.67 4.68 -16.56
C SER A 173 -7.34 5.34 -16.84
N GLY A 174 -7.30 6.25 -17.83
CA GLY A 174 -6.09 7.00 -18.18
C GLY A 174 -5.58 6.70 -19.58
N ALA A 175 -4.28 6.83 -19.78
CA ALA A 175 -3.62 6.61 -21.07
C ALA A 175 -2.29 5.85 -20.85
N SER A 176 -1.94 4.98 -21.81
CA SER A 176 -0.65 4.34 -21.87
C SER A 176 -0.37 3.92 -23.32
N ASP A 177 0.87 4.12 -23.75
CA ASP A 177 1.32 3.65 -25.07
C ASP A 177 1.52 2.13 -25.11
N TYR A 178 1.65 1.50 -23.96
CA TYR A 178 2.00 0.08 -23.82
C TYR A 178 0.84 -0.77 -23.31
N ILE A 179 -0.08 -0.21 -22.52
CA ILE A 179 -1.24 -0.92 -21.99
C ILE A 179 -2.48 -0.46 -22.73
N THR A 180 -2.78 -1.09 -23.87
CA THR A 180 -3.96 -0.71 -24.67
C THR A 180 -4.52 -1.96 -25.38
N PRO A 181 -5.83 -2.26 -25.22
CA PRO A 181 -6.78 -1.56 -24.34
C PRO A 181 -6.52 -1.85 -22.86
N PHE A 182 -6.97 -0.98 -21.97
CA PHE A 182 -7.00 -1.29 -20.55
C PHE A 182 -7.87 -2.51 -20.26
N PRO A 183 -7.54 -3.29 -19.19
CA PRO A 183 -8.41 -4.35 -18.74
C PRO A 183 -9.84 -3.82 -18.49
N PRO A 184 -10.87 -4.57 -18.86
CA PRO A 184 -12.23 -4.19 -18.50
C PRO A 184 -12.38 -4.18 -16.97
N PRO A 185 -13.34 -3.41 -16.42
CA PRO A 185 -13.65 -3.48 -15.00
C PRO A 185 -13.87 -4.93 -14.57
N THR A 186 -13.27 -5.30 -13.45
CA THR A 186 -13.37 -6.64 -12.87
C THR A 186 -14.03 -6.58 -11.52
N SER A 187 -14.71 -7.64 -11.11
CA SER A 187 -15.16 -7.83 -9.75
C SER A 187 -14.93 -9.28 -9.35
N GLY A 188 -14.58 -9.50 -8.10
CA GLY A 188 -14.33 -10.82 -7.58
C GLY A 188 -14.57 -10.91 -6.08
N HIS A 189 -14.85 -12.12 -5.63
CA HIS A 189 -14.88 -12.43 -4.21
C HIS A 189 -13.47 -12.75 -3.75
N ASN A 190 -13.07 -12.13 -2.64
CA ASN A 190 -11.78 -12.34 -2.00
C ASN A 190 -11.99 -12.97 -0.63
N PHE A 191 -11.12 -13.86 -0.27
CA PHE A 191 -11.10 -14.52 1.02
C PHE A 191 -9.64 -14.64 1.48
N THR A 192 -9.39 -14.27 2.73
CA THR A 192 -8.05 -14.36 3.34
C THR A 192 -8.20 -14.79 4.79
N ASN A 193 -7.41 -15.75 5.21
CA ASN A 193 -7.23 -16.08 6.62
C ASN A 193 -6.05 -15.32 7.18
N TRP A 194 -6.21 -14.77 8.36
CA TRP A 194 -5.19 -14.02 9.06
C TRP A 194 -4.87 -14.65 10.40
N GLU A 195 -3.63 -14.48 10.84
CA GLU A 195 -3.16 -14.90 12.15
C GLU A 195 -2.14 -13.89 12.69
N VAL A 196 -2.22 -13.57 13.99
CA VAL A 196 -1.13 -12.91 14.70
C VAL A 196 -0.12 -13.98 15.10
N THR A 197 0.95 -14.11 14.32
CA THR A 197 1.92 -15.21 14.45
C THR A 197 3.02 -14.93 15.44
N ASP A 198 3.35 -13.66 15.71
CA ASP A 198 4.39 -13.28 16.67
C ASP A 198 4.12 -11.88 17.25
N ILE A 199 4.76 -11.60 18.39
CA ILE A 199 4.86 -10.26 18.99
C ILE A 199 6.32 -9.99 19.29
N GLY A 200 6.88 -8.98 18.62
CA GLY A 200 8.29 -8.68 18.79
C GLY A 200 8.76 -7.48 17.99
N LYS A 201 10.03 -7.49 17.66
CA LYS A 201 10.61 -6.52 16.76
C LYS A 201 10.32 -6.91 15.32
N PRO A 202 9.94 -5.94 14.45
CA PRO A 202 9.74 -6.24 13.05
C PRO A 202 10.99 -6.83 12.40
N GLU A 203 10.86 -8.04 11.86
CA GLU A 203 11.93 -8.76 11.15
C GLU A 203 11.39 -9.31 9.82
N ASN A 204 12.26 -9.40 8.82
CA ASN A 204 11.94 -10.11 7.60
C ASN A 204 12.09 -11.63 7.81
N ARG A 205 11.73 -12.44 6.80
CA ARG A 205 11.85 -13.92 6.89
C ARG A 205 13.30 -14.43 6.98
N LEU A 206 14.29 -13.54 6.94
CA LEU A 206 15.72 -13.86 7.17
C LEU A 206 16.20 -13.45 8.57
N GLY A 207 15.33 -12.91 9.43
CA GLY A 207 15.66 -12.42 10.77
C GLY A 207 16.40 -11.07 10.77
N GLU A 208 16.30 -10.31 9.67
CA GLU A 208 16.86 -8.96 9.61
C GLU A 208 15.81 -7.96 10.08
N GLN A 209 16.20 -7.04 10.96
CA GLN A 209 15.29 -6.01 11.44
C GLN A 209 14.83 -5.11 10.29
N ILE A 210 13.53 -4.91 10.21
CA ILE A 210 12.87 -4.03 9.25
C ILE A 210 12.03 -2.97 9.99
N GLY A 211 11.55 -1.97 9.25
CA GLY A 211 10.64 -0.96 9.79
C GLY A 211 11.29 -0.02 10.81
N TYR A 212 10.46 0.56 11.64
CA TYR A 212 10.86 1.55 12.63
C TYR A 212 11.54 0.91 13.84
N GLY A 213 12.80 1.27 14.09
CA GLY A 213 13.61 0.67 15.17
C GLY A 213 13.10 0.91 16.60
N GLY A 214 12.09 1.76 16.80
CA GLY A 214 11.42 1.98 18.07
C GLY A 214 10.29 0.98 18.36
N CYS A 215 9.87 0.20 17.38
CA CYS A 215 8.85 -0.84 17.54
C CYS A 215 9.45 -2.05 18.26
N ASN A 216 9.10 -2.24 19.52
CA ASN A 216 9.62 -3.34 20.32
C ASN A 216 8.56 -4.40 20.65
N ALA A 217 7.28 -4.08 20.43
CA ALA A 217 6.14 -4.95 20.68
C ALA A 217 5.16 -4.89 19.50
N SER A 218 5.68 -5.01 18.27
CA SER A 218 4.86 -5.09 17.06
C SER A 218 4.22 -6.46 16.93
N TYR A 219 3.09 -6.51 16.24
CA TYR A 219 2.34 -7.72 15.95
C TYR A 219 2.66 -8.15 14.53
N GLU A 220 3.16 -9.38 14.34
CA GLU A 220 3.29 -9.99 13.03
C GLU A 220 1.94 -10.57 12.62
N LEU A 221 1.39 -10.04 11.52
CA LEU A 221 0.17 -10.54 10.91
C LEU A 221 0.55 -11.33 9.67
N THR A 222 0.19 -12.60 9.65
CA THR A 222 0.44 -13.48 8.51
C THR A 222 -0.87 -13.83 7.83
N SER A 223 -0.91 -13.70 6.52
CA SER A 223 -2.07 -14.06 5.70
C SER A 223 -1.87 -15.38 4.99
N TYR A 224 -2.96 -16.11 4.84
CA TYR A 224 -2.99 -17.43 4.20
C TYR A 224 -4.12 -17.51 3.18
N ASP A 225 -3.90 -18.23 2.09
CA ASP A 225 -4.91 -18.57 1.12
C ASP A 225 -5.89 -19.63 1.66
N GLU A 226 -6.87 -20.01 0.84
CA GLU A 226 -7.86 -21.06 1.17
C GLU A 226 -7.24 -22.44 1.42
N ASN A 227 -6.01 -22.69 0.94
CA ASN A 227 -5.29 -23.95 1.12
C ASN A 227 -4.35 -23.92 2.34
N GLY A 228 -4.29 -22.80 3.06
CA GLY A 228 -3.40 -22.60 4.18
C GLY A 228 -1.96 -22.30 3.78
N THR A 229 -1.72 -21.82 2.55
CA THR A 229 -0.41 -21.35 2.10
C THR A 229 -0.23 -19.90 2.49
N GLU A 230 0.90 -19.57 3.15
CA GLU A 230 1.26 -18.18 3.44
C GLU A 230 1.34 -17.36 2.15
N THR A 231 0.63 -16.24 2.11
CA THR A 231 0.57 -15.33 0.96
C THR A 231 1.32 -14.03 1.21
N ALA A 232 1.27 -13.52 2.43
CA ALA A 232 2.00 -12.33 2.84
C ALA A 232 2.17 -12.28 4.36
N PHE A 233 3.03 -11.38 4.82
CA PHE A 233 3.12 -11.00 6.23
C PHE A 233 3.41 -9.51 6.34
N GLU A 234 2.97 -8.92 7.43
CA GLU A 234 3.23 -7.52 7.78
C GLU A 234 3.41 -7.37 9.29
N TRP A 235 3.94 -6.24 9.71
CA TRP A 235 4.14 -5.93 11.10
C TRP A 235 3.38 -4.67 11.48
N PHE A 236 2.37 -4.81 12.32
CA PHE A 236 1.67 -3.66 12.91
C PHE A 236 2.43 -3.18 14.14
N CYS A 237 2.82 -1.90 14.16
CA CYS A 237 3.54 -1.27 15.25
C CYS A 237 2.63 -0.32 16.03
N PRO A 238 2.18 -0.67 17.26
CA PRO A 238 1.32 0.19 18.05
C PRO A 238 1.95 1.54 18.42
N GLU A 239 3.29 1.59 18.57
CA GLU A 239 4.01 2.81 18.94
C GLU A 239 3.95 3.89 17.85
N VAL A 240 3.80 3.49 16.60
CA VAL A 240 3.61 4.42 15.47
C VAL A 240 2.18 4.42 14.94
N ALA A 241 1.32 3.57 15.51
CA ALA A 241 -0.10 3.43 15.14
C ALA A 241 -0.32 3.05 13.65
N ASN A 242 0.66 2.33 13.05
CA ASN A 242 0.64 1.87 11.65
C ASN A 242 1.63 0.72 11.44
N TYR A 243 1.75 0.21 10.21
CA TYR A 243 2.64 -0.87 9.77
C TYR A 243 3.89 -0.35 9.06
#